data_af94986b562bafe3c8984094d797b538
#
_entry.id   af94986b562bafe3c8984094d797b538
#
_cell.length_a   1.000
_cell.length_b   1.000
_cell.length_c   1.000
_cell.angle_alpha   90.00
_cell.angle_beta   90.00
_cell.angle_gamma   90.00
#
_symmetry.space_group_name_H-M   'P 1'
#
loop_
_entity.id
_entity.type
_entity.pdbx_description
1 polymer ?
#
loop_
_entity_poly.entity_id
_entity_poly.type
_entity_poly.pdbx_seq_one_letter_code
_entity_poly.pdbx_strand_id
1 'polypeptide(L)'
;MSVSVRVRHAAPGDAAELVRLARAVGTESEGWLITNGEWRSAAEERRYLRAVRRHPDAAVFVAETADEIVGRLSVARDPHPASEHVADLGLMVAKPYRRHGIGHALMAAAEEWAREVGVRKLELHVFPYNEAAIALYEGLGYEREGYRRGHYRRGEEFVDAILMAKEM
;
A
#
# COMPACT_ATOMS: atom_id res chain seq x y z
N MET A 1 1.99 -4.87 25.67
CA MET A 1 0.71 -4.16 25.49
C MET A 1 0.29 -4.23 24.05
N SER A 2 -0.95 -4.56 23.80
CA SER A 2 -1.52 -4.51 22.45
C SER A 2 -1.77 -3.05 22.08
N VAL A 3 -1.17 -2.58 20.98
CA VAL A 3 -1.47 -1.25 20.44
C VAL A 3 -2.87 -1.32 19.80
N SER A 4 -3.78 -0.51 20.31
CA SER A 4 -5.10 -0.38 19.72
C SER A 4 -5.00 0.40 18.41
N VAL A 5 -5.33 -0.24 17.31
CA VAL A 5 -5.26 0.34 15.96
C VAL A 5 -6.65 0.28 15.32
N ARG A 6 -7.05 1.38 14.70
CA ARG A 6 -8.26 1.48 13.90
C ARG A 6 -7.90 1.68 12.42
N VAL A 7 -8.54 0.91 11.55
CA VAL A 7 -8.44 1.09 10.09
C VAL A 7 -9.68 1.83 9.60
N ARG A 8 -9.47 2.85 8.77
CA ARG A 8 -10.53 3.65 8.15
C ARG A 8 -10.08 4.19 6.78
N HIS A 9 -11.02 4.71 6.01
CA HIS A 9 -10.68 5.49 4.83
C HIS A 9 -9.88 6.74 5.20
N ALA A 10 -8.87 7.07 4.39
CA ALA A 10 -8.12 8.30 4.54
C ALA A 10 -9.00 9.51 4.23
N ALA A 11 -8.79 10.59 4.97
CA ALA A 11 -9.43 11.87 4.74
C ALA A 11 -8.41 12.91 4.25
N PRO A 12 -8.81 13.97 3.53
CA PRO A 12 -7.90 15.03 3.12
C PRO A 12 -7.09 15.65 4.26
N GLY A 13 -7.66 15.70 5.46
CA GLY A 13 -6.97 16.16 6.68
C GLY A 13 -5.80 15.29 7.14
N ASP A 14 -5.69 14.06 6.65
CA ASP A 14 -4.59 13.14 6.97
C ASP A 14 -3.32 13.41 6.16
N ALA A 15 -3.38 14.31 5.18
CA ALA A 15 -2.32 14.49 4.18
C ALA A 15 -0.95 14.75 4.78
N ALA A 16 -0.85 15.64 5.76
CA ALA A 16 0.44 15.98 6.39
C ALA A 16 1.06 14.78 7.11
N GLU A 17 0.25 14.00 7.82
CA GLU A 17 0.71 12.80 8.51
C GLU A 17 1.10 11.68 7.53
N LEU A 18 0.36 11.52 6.44
CA LEU A 18 0.67 10.54 5.39
C LEU A 18 1.97 10.87 4.67
N VAL A 19 2.24 12.14 4.40
CA VAL A 19 3.53 12.57 3.84
C VAL A 19 4.66 12.28 4.81
N ARG A 20 4.47 12.54 6.09
CA ARG A 20 5.46 12.23 7.13
C ARG A 20 5.74 10.73 7.22
N LEU A 21 4.69 9.90 7.24
CA LEU A 21 4.81 8.44 7.22
C LEU A 21 5.59 7.95 6.00
N ALA A 22 5.22 8.41 4.81
CA ALA A 22 5.87 8.00 3.56
C ALA A 22 7.34 8.38 3.52
N ARG A 23 7.69 9.58 4.00
CA ARG A 23 9.09 10.01 4.11
C ARG A 23 9.87 9.19 5.12
N ALA A 24 9.28 8.89 6.27
CA ALA A 24 9.93 8.07 7.29
C ALA A 24 10.25 6.66 6.79
N VAL A 25 9.29 6.01 6.14
CA VAL A 25 9.50 4.67 5.56
C VAL A 25 10.43 4.73 4.35
N GLY A 26 10.29 5.74 3.50
CA GLY A 26 11.09 5.89 2.29
C GLY A 26 12.57 6.21 2.53
N THR A 27 12.90 6.78 3.68
CA THR A 27 14.29 7.09 4.07
C THR A 27 14.98 5.98 4.86
N GLU A 28 14.29 4.88 5.14
CA GLU A 28 14.94 3.70 5.72
C GLU A 28 16.01 3.16 4.74
N SER A 29 17.16 2.79 5.28
CA SER A 29 18.33 2.37 4.48
C SER A 29 18.07 1.15 3.59
N GLU A 30 17.13 0.30 3.98
CA GLU A 30 16.73 -0.90 3.26
C GLU A 30 16.02 -0.59 1.93
N GLY A 31 15.43 0.60 1.78
CA GLY A 31 14.74 1.01 0.55
C GLY A 31 13.46 0.23 0.27
N TRP A 32 12.49 0.32 1.15
CA TRP A 32 11.24 -0.44 1.06
C TRP A 32 10.27 0.10 0.01
N LEU A 33 10.30 1.41 -0.27
CA LEU A 33 9.36 2.05 -1.19
C LEU A 33 9.94 2.25 -2.57
N ILE A 34 9.10 2.12 -3.59
CA ILE A 34 9.43 2.42 -4.99
C ILE A 34 9.91 3.86 -5.13
N THR A 35 9.27 4.80 -4.45
CA THR A 35 9.56 6.23 -4.52
C THR A 35 10.85 6.66 -3.84
N ASN A 36 11.53 5.77 -3.16
CA ASN A 36 12.81 6.03 -2.50
C ASN A 36 12.81 7.25 -1.56
N GLY A 37 11.70 7.47 -0.86
CA GLY A 37 11.53 8.59 0.07
C GLY A 37 11.08 9.90 -0.56
N GLU A 38 11.07 9.98 -1.89
CA GLU A 38 10.42 11.08 -2.59
C GLU A 38 8.91 10.88 -2.52
N TRP A 39 8.22 11.87 -2.02
CA TRP A 39 6.77 11.86 -1.90
C TRP A 39 6.20 13.22 -2.25
N ARG A 40 4.94 13.26 -2.63
CA ARG A 40 4.27 14.54 -2.92
C ARG A 40 4.23 15.44 -1.68
N SER A 41 4.05 16.74 -1.90
CA SER A 41 3.82 17.69 -0.82
C SER A 41 2.49 17.41 -0.09
N ALA A 42 2.31 17.94 1.11
CA ALA A 42 1.05 17.81 1.84
C ALA A 42 -0.14 18.39 1.07
N ALA A 43 0.06 19.47 0.31
CA ALA A 43 -0.99 20.07 -0.52
C ALA A 43 -1.38 19.14 -1.69
N GLU A 44 -0.42 18.52 -2.35
CA GLU A 44 -0.66 17.55 -3.41
C GLU A 44 -1.33 16.28 -2.87
N GLU A 45 -0.88 15.77 -1.73
CA GLU A 45 -1.50 14.63 -1.06
C GLU A 45 -2.95 14.92 -0.69
N ARG A 46 -3.23 16.12 -0.18
CA ARG A 46 -4.60 16.53 0.13
C ARG A 46 -5.49 16.56 -1.11
N ARG A 47 -5.00 17.07 -2.23
CA ARG A 47 -5.74 17.05 -3.51
C ARG A 47 -5.98 15.62 -3.99
N TYR A 48 -4.97 14.77 -3.90
CA TYR A 48 -5.06 13.35 -4.25
C TYR A 48 -6.12 12.63 -3.41
N LEU A 49 -6.10 12.80 -2.09
CA LEU A 49 -7.09 12.17 -1.20
C LEU A 49 -8.52 12.63 -1.48
N ARG A 50 -8.71 13.92 -1.82
CA ARG A 50 -10.03 14.43 -2.25
C ARG A 50 -10.51 13.74 -3.52
N ALA A 51 -9.63 13.58 -4.49
CA ALA A 51 -9.96 12.92 -5.76
C ALA A 51 -10.30 11.44 -5.53
N VAL A 52 -9.49 10.72 -4.76
CA VAL A 52 -9.71 9.30 -4.43
C VAL A 52 -11.06 9.08 -3.74
N ARG A 53 -11.42 9.93 -2.78
CA ARG A 53 -12.71 9.79 -2.06
C ARG A 53 -13.94 9.92 -2.95
N ARG A 54 -13.80 10.57 -4.10
CA ARG A 54 -14.86 10.75 -5.09
C ARG A 54 -14.81 9.72 -6.22
N HIS A 55 -13.74 8.95 -6.27
CA HIS A 55 -13.50 8.01 -7.36
C HIS A 55 -13.95 6.60 -6.94
N PRO A 56 -14.88 5.96 -7.68
CA PRO A 56 -15.40 4.65 -7.30
C PRO A 56 -14.37 3.52 -7.42
N ASP A 57 -13.32 3.74 -8.21
CA ASP A 57 -12.33 2.72 -8.58
C ASP A 57 -11.03 2.79 -7.80
N ALA A 58 -10.97 3.62 -6.76
CA ALA A 58 -9.77 3.76 -5.93
C ALA A 58 -10.14 4.01 -4.47
N ALA A 59 -9.28 3.58 -3.56
CA ALA A 59 -9.40 3.85 -2.14
C ALA A 59 -8.02 4.01 -1.49
N VAL A 60 -7.98 4.78 -0.43
CA VAL A 60 -6.83 4.84 0.48
C VAL A 60 -7.32 4.58 1.89
N PHE A 61 -6.71 3.61 2.55
CA PHE A 61 -6.97 3.27 3.95
C PHE A 61 -5.79 3.71 4.82
N VAL A 62 -6.08 4.11 6.02
CA VAL A 62 -5.10 4.41 7.06
C VAL A 62 -5.33 3.53 8.27
N ALA A 63 -4.23 3.17 8.92
CA ALA A 63 -4.24 2.58 10.25
C ALA A 63 -3.77 3.65 11.23
N GLU A 64 -4.60 3.95 12.22
CA GLU A 64 -4.29 4.98 13.22
C GLU A 64 -4.31 4.41 14.64
N THR A 65 -3.42 4.91 15.47
CA THR A 65 -3.46 4.78 16.92
C THR A 65 -4.22 5.97 17.50
N ALA A 66 -4.27 6.10 18.83
CA ALA A 66 -4.85 7.29 19.47
C ALA A 66 -4.11 8.59 19.09
N ASP A 67 -2.83 8.50 18.76
CA ASP A 67 -1.94 9.65 18.61
C ASP A 67 -1.50 9.94 17.18
N GLU A 68 -1.42 8.93 16.30
CA GLU A 68 -0.83 9.11 14.98
C GLU A 68 -1.28 8.05 13.95
N ILE A 69 -1.10 8.38 12.66
CA ILE A 69 -1.25 7.43 11.55
C ILE A 69 0.03 6.60 11.43
N VAL A 70 -0.11 5.28 11.49
CA VAL A 70 1.00 4.33 11.53
C VAL A 70 1.05 3.38 10.32
N GLY A 71 0.06 3.43 9.47
CA GLY A 71 0.01 2.62 8.24
C GLY A 71 -0.87 3.23 7.17
N ARG A 72 -0.58 2.87 5.92
CA ARG A 72 -1.32 3.29 4.73
C ARG A 72 -1.40 2.16 3.74
N LEU A 73 -2.57 2.00 3.13
CA LEU A 73 -2.76 1.14 1.97
C LEU A 73 -3.50 1.94 0.90
N SER A 74 -2.99 1.93 -0.32
CA SER A 74 -3.68 2.45 -1.49
C SER A 74 -4.05 1.29 -2.41
N VAL A 75 -5.24 1.34 -2.99
CA VAL A 75 -5.73 0.36 -3.94
C VAL A 75 -6.47 1.08 -5.06
N ALA A 76 -6.24 0.65 -6.29
CA ALA A 76 -6.89 1.23 -7.46
C ALA A 76 -7.16 0.14 -8.50
N ARG A 77 -8.36 0.19 -9.06
CA ARG A 77 -8.76 -0.66 -10.19
C ARG A 77 -7.92 -0.33 -11.43
N ASP A 78 -7.58 -1.35 -12.19
CA ASP A 78 -6.93 -1.15 -13.50
C ASP A 78 -7.89 -0.37 -14.41
N PRO A 79 -7.41 0.70 -15.07
CA PRO A 79 -8.26 1.56 -15.88
C PRO A 79 -8.67 0.93 -17.21
N HIS A 80 -8.02 -0.13 -17.68
CA HIS A 80 -8.34 -0.76 -18.95
C HIS A 80 -9.60 -1.64 -18.80
N PRO A 81 -10.61 -1.52 -19.70
CA PRO A 81 -11.86 -2.29 -19.60
C PRO A 81 -11.68 -3.80 -19.53
N ALA A 82 -10.66 -4.34 -20.20
CA ALA A 82 -10.39 -5.78 -20.20
C ALA A 82 -9.84 -6.30 -18.87
N SER A 83 -9.34 -5.43 -18.02
CA SER A 83 -8.77 -5.75 -16.68
C SER A 83 -9.45 -4.99 -15.55
N GLU A 84 -10.66 -4.48 -15.75
CA GLU A 84 -11.41 -3.76 -14.72
C GLU A 84 -11.75 -4.60 -13.47
N HIS A 85 -11.61 -5.92 -13.57
CA HIS A 85 -11.77 -6.85 -12.45
C HIS A 85 -10.48 -6.99 -11.60
N VAL A 86 -9.41 -6.32 -12.00
CA VAL A 86 -8.11 -6.32 -11.31
C VAL A 86 -7.87 -4.99 -10.63
N ALA A 87 -7.29 -4.99 -9.43
CA ALA A 87 -6.80 -3.79 -8.77
C ALA A 87 -5.40 -4.00 -8.22
N ASP A 88 -4.60 -2.95 -8.30
CA ASP A 88 -3.24 -2.89 -7.78
C ASP A 88 -3.23 -2.21 -6.40
N LEU A 89 -2.41 -2.70 -5.49
CA LEU A 89 -2.30 -2.12 -4.15
C LEU A 89 -0.85 -1.88 -3.71
N GLY A 90 -0.70 -0.92 -2.82
CA GLY A 90 0.57 -0.63 -2.15
C GLY A 90 0.34 -0.44 -0.65
N LEU A 91 1.25 -0.97 0.15
CA LEU A 91 1.17 -1.00 1.61
C LEU A 91 2.43 -0.43 2.24
N MET A 92 2.28 0.39 3.28
CA MET A 92 3.38 0.79 4.14
C MET A 92 2.94 0.84 5.61
N VAL A 93 3.84 0.44 6.50
CA VAL A 93 3.64 0.49 7.95
C VAL A 93 4.88 1.10 8.59
N ALA A 94 4.69 2.02 9.52
CA ALA A 94 5.77 2.66 10.26
C ALA A 94 6.60 1.63 11.04
N LYS A 95 7.92 1.77 11.00
CA LYS A 95 8.88 0.81 11.57
C LYS A 95 8.58 0.39 13.02
N PRO A 96 8.29 1.32 13.95
CA PRO A 96 8.00 0.96 15.34
C PRO A 96 6.73 0.12 15.53
N TYR A 97 5.85 0.13 14.54
CA TYR A 97 4.53 -0.52 14.60
C TYR A 97 4.44 -1.79 13.77
N ARG A 98 5.53 -2.23 13.14
CA ARG A 98 5.58 -3.50 12.40
C ARG A 98 5.47 -4.69 13.33
N ARG A 99 4.98 -5.80 12.82
CA ARG A 99 4.78 -7.06 13.58
C ARG A 99 3.69 -6.97 14.66
N HIS A 100 2.74 -6.04 14.50
CA HIS A 100 1.57 -5.86 15.38
C HIS A 100 0.23 -6.13 14.67
N GLY A 101 0.25 -6.78 13.51
CA GLY A 101 -0.97 -7.12 12.75
C GLY A 101 -1.56 -5.97 11.92
N ILE A 102 -0.89 -4.82 11.83
CA ILE A 102 -1.39 -3.65 11.10
C ILE A 102 -1.48 -3.93 9.59
N GLY A 103 -0.46 -4.58 9.03
CA GLY A 103 -0.48 -5.00 7.63
C GLY A 103 -1.66 -5.91 7.32
N HIS A 104 -1.95 -6.88 8.18
CA HIS A 104 -3.12 -7.76 8.05
C HIS A 104 -4.43 -6.98 8.05
N ALA A 105 -4.59 -6.04 8.98
CA ALA A 105 -5.81 -5.23 9.09
C ALA A 105 -6.04 -4.34 7.85
N LEU A 106 -4.98 -3.72 7.33
CA LEU A 106 -5.04 -2.92 6.10
C LEU A 106 -5.36 -3.78 4.88
N MET A 107 -4.74 -4.95 4.75
CA MET A 107 -5.02 -5.88 3.66
C MET A 107 -6.46 -6.40 3.72
N ALA A 108 -7.00 -6.67 4.90
CA ALA A 108 -8.40 -7.05 5.07
C ALA A 108 -9.35 -5.96 4.58
N ALA A 109 -9.06 -4.69 4.87
CA ALA A 109 -9.85 -3.56 4.38
C ALA A 109 -9.81 -3.45 2.83
N ALA A 110 -8.66 -3.68 2.23
CA ALA A 110 -8.52 -3.71 0.77
C ALA A 110 -9.32 -4.86 0.13
N GLU A 111 -9.30 -6.03 0.73
CA GLU A 111 -10.07 -7.19 0.24
C GLU A 111 -11.57 -6.96 0.37
N GLU A 112 -12.03 -6.35 1.45
CA GLU A 112 -13.45 -5.98 1.63
C GLU A 112 -13.87 -4.97 0.57
N TRP A 113 -13.09 -3.91 0.36
CA TRP A 113 -13.32 -2.94 -0.70
C TRP A 113 -13.39 -3.61 -2.09
N ALA A 114 -12.46 -4.52 -2.38
CA ALA A 114 -12.44 -5.24 -3.65
C ALA A 114 -13.76 -6.00 -3.90
N ARG A 115 -14.28 -6.69 -2.88
CA ARG A 115 -15.55 -7.39 -2.97
C ARG A 115 -16.72 -6.42 -3.21
N GLU A 116 -16.76 -5.30 -2.50
CA GLU A 116 -17.80 -4.28 -2.61
C GLU A 116 -17.88 -3.66 -3.99
N VAL A 117 -16.73 -3.39 -4.63
CA VAL A 117 -16.68 -2.76 -5.96
C VAL A 117 -16.59 -3.75 -7.12
N GLY A 118 -16.63 -5.06 -6.84
CA GLY A 118 -16.61 -6.10 -7.87
C GLY A 118 -15.22 -6.39 -8.45
N VAL A 119 -14.16 -6.03 -7.76
CA VAL A 119 -12.79 -6.47 -8.10
C VAL A 119 -12.64 -7.94 -7.72
N ARG A 120 -12.08 -8.74 -8.61
CA ARG A 120 -11.93 -10.19 -8.45
C ARG A 120 -10.50 -10.65 -8.29
N LYS A 121 -9.55 -9.75 -8.49
CA LYS A 121 -8.12 -10.02 -8.36
C LYS A 121 -7.41 -8.80 -7.80
N LEU A 122 -6.67 -9.00 -6.71
CA LEU A 122 -5.77 -8.00 -6.17
C LEU A 122 -4.33 -8.38 -6.52
N GLU A 123 -3.55 -7.41 -6.98
CA GLU A 123 -2.14 -7.61 -7.28
C GLU A 123 -1.28 -6.54 -6.62
N LEU A 124 -0.01 -6.86 -6.44
CA LEU A 124 0.98 -5.97 -5.86
C LEU A 124 2.38 -6.29 -6.39
N HIS A 125 3.26 -5.31 -6.31
CA HIS A 125 4.69 -5.50 -6.51
C HIS A 125 5.41 -5.46 -5.17
N VAL A 126 6.38 -6.33 -5.00
CA VAL A 126 7.24 -6.38 -3.81
C VAL A 126 8.69 -6.60 -4.22
N PHE A 127 9.60 -5.94 -3.53
CA PHE A 127 11.03 -6.16 -3.78
C PHE A 127 11.47 -7.53 -3.27
N PRO A 128 12.32 -8.27 -4.02
CA PRO A 128 12.77 -9.62 -3.63
C PRO A 128 13.43 -9.70 -2.26
N TYR A 129 14.06 -8.61 -1.81
CA TYR A 129 14.71 -8.53 -0.49
C TYR A 129 13.76 -8.19 0.67
N ASN A 130 12.50 -7.87 0.38
CA ASN A 130 11.51 -7.56 1.41
C ASN A 130 10.82 -8.84 1.90
N GLU A 131 11.58 -9.67 2.61
CA GLU A 131 11.14 -10.98 3.08
C GLU A 131 9.93 -10.90 4.01
N ALA A 132 9.87 -9.88 4.86
CA ALA A 132 8.75 -9.67 5.78
C ALA A 132 7.43 -9.39 5.05
N ALA A 133 7.45 -8.56 4.02
CA ALA A 133 6.27 -8.27 3.20
C ALA A 133 5.84 -9.49 2.39
N ILE A 134 6.79 -10.21 1.78
CA ILE A 134 6.51 -11.44 1.04
C ILE A 134 5.83 -12.46 1.95
N ALA A 135 6.35 -12.67 3.17
CA ALA A 135 5.75 -13.58 4.14
C ALA A 135 4.32 -13.16 4.55
N LEU A 136 4.08 -11.87 4.71
CA LEU A 136 2.74 -11.32 4.97
C LEU A 136 1.78 -11.68 3.84
N TYR A 137 2.16 -11.40 2.60
CA TYR A 137 1.29 -11.65 1.44
C TYR A 137 1.06 -13.14 1.20
N GLU A 138 2.09 -13.97 1.29
CA GLU A 138 1.96 -15.43 1.19
C GLU A 138 1.02 -15.98 2.27
N GLY A 139 1.14 -15.49 3.51
CA GLY A 139 0.27 -15.87 4.62
C GLY A 139 -1.19 -15.47 4.42
N LEU A 140 -1.47 -14.45 3.60
CA LEU A 140 -2.81 -14.00 3.21
C LEU A 140 -3.34 -14.68 1.94
N GLY A 141 -2.57 -15.58 1.33
CA GLY A 141 -2.97 -16.34 0.15
C GLY A 141 -2.60 -15.69 -1.17
N TYR A 142 -1.73 -14.68 -1.17
CA TYR A 142 -1.16 -14.14 -2.41
C TYR A 142 -0.11 -15.09 -2.94
N GLU A 143 -0.12 -15.31 -4.25
CA GLU A 143 0.82 -16.19 -4.94
C GLU A 143 1.71 -15.37 -5.87
N ARG A 144 2.93 -15.85 -6.11
CA ARG A 144 3.84 -15.22 -7.06
C ARG A 144 3.37 -15.52 -8.48
N GLU A 145 3.16 -14.48 -9.27
CA GLU A 145 2.74 -14.60 -10.67
C GLU A 145 3.84 -14.23 -11.67
N GLY A 146 4.82 -13.45 -11.25
CA GLY A 146 5.87 -13.03 -12.16
C GLY A 146 7.04 -12.39 -11.46
N TYR A 147 8.13 -12.28 -12.22
CA TYR A 147 9.36 -11.64 -11.80
C TYR A 147 9.77 -10.61 -12.85
N ARG A 148 9.91 -9.35 -12.44
CA ARG A 148 10.25 -8.23 -13.31
C ARG A 148 11.67 -7.79 -13.04
N ARG A 149 12.58 -8.11 -13.93
CA ARG A 149 14.00 -7.76 -13.80
C ARG A 149 14.22 -6.29 -14.15
N GLY A 150 14.96 -5.58 -13.26
CA GLY A 150 15.32 -4.18 -13.46
C GLY A 150 14.12 -3.27 -13.69
N HIS A 151 13.01 -3.54 -13.03
CA HIS A 151 11.73 -2.88 -13.32
C HIS A 151 11.66 -1.46 -12.76
N TYR A 152 12.26 -1.24 -11.59
CA TYR A 152 12.26 0.07 -10.94
C TYR A 152 13.66 0.66 -10.92
N ARG A 153 13.75 1.95 -11.22
CA ARG A 153 14.99 2.71 -11.12
C ARG A 153 15.11 3.34 -9.72
N ARG A 154 16.28 3.16 -9.11
CA ARG A 154 16.63 3.78 -7.84
C ARG A 154 18.01 4.40 -7.96
N GLY A 155 18.08 5.73 -8.14
CA GLY A 155 19.33 6.39 -8.47
C GLY A 155 19.92 5.86 -9.77
N GLU A 156 21.11 5.30 -9.72
CA GLU A 156 21.79 4.68 -10.87
C GLU A 156 21.53 3.16 -10.97
N GLU A 157 20.83 2.58 -10.00
CA GLU A 157 20.53 1.15 -9.96
C GLU A 157 19.14 0.83 -10.48
N PHE A 158 18.99 -0.37 -11.04
CA PHE A 158 17.73 -0.96 -11.43
C PHE A 158 17.38 -2.11 -10.49
N VAL A 159 16.18 -2.09 -9.94
CA VAL A 159 15.74 -3.03 -8.92
C VAL A 159 14.65 -3.94 -9.48
N ASP A 160 14.76 -5.23 -9.19
CA ASP A 160 13.76 -6.22 -9.58
C ASP A 160 12.50 -6.11 -8.72
N ALA A 161 11.39 -6.62 -9.23
CA ALA A 161 10.14 -6.73 -8.50
C ALA A 161 9.50 -8.10 -8.70
N ILE A 162 8.91 -8.63 -7.64
CA ILE A 162 8.04 -9.81 -7.70
C ILE A 162 6.61 -9.30 -7.84
N LEU A 163 5.87 -9.82 -8.81
CA LEU A 163 4.43 -9.63 -8.91
C LEU A 163 3.74 -10.74 -8.11
N MET A 164 2.90 -10.35 -7.16
CA MET A 164 2.07 -11.26 -6.39
C MET A 164 0.60 -10.91 -6.56
N ALA A 165 -0.27 -11.90 -6.54
CA ALA A 165 -1.69 -11.69 -6.71
C ALA A 165 -2.53 -12.71 -5.95
N LYS A 166 -3.78 -12.33 -5.68
CA LYS A 166 -4.80 -13.16 -5.05
C LYS A 166 -6.12 -12.98 -5.79
N GLU A 167 -6.74 -14.10 -6.16
CA GLU A 167 -8.12 -14.10 -6.62
C GLU A 167 -9.07 -14.00 -5.43
N MET A 168 -10.10 -13.17 -5.60
CA MET A 168 -11.07 -12.88 -4.55
C MET A 168 -12.28 -13.83 -4.59
#